data_b0aafcb6d7932b8c7f26d1ad84e43482
#
_entry.id   b0aafcb6d7932b8c7f26d1ad84e43482
#
_cell.length_a   1.000
_cell.length_b   1.000
_cell.length_c   1.000
_cell.angle_alpha   90.00
_cell.angle_beta   90.00
_cell.angle_gamma   90.00
#
_symmetry.space_group_name_H-M   'P 1'
#
loop_
_entity.id
_entity.type
_entity.pdbx_description
1 polymer ?
#
loop_
_entity_poly.entity_id
_entity_poly.type
_entity_poly.pdbx_seq_one_letter_code
_entity_poly.pdbx_strand_id
1 'polypeptide(L)'
;EVKAYLSSLEMNPSNPGNYNLNYLVLTSDRELPATVEQLVGPSSGLKGVWQHGADGKKHVLTLENIVPGSEEVSLSVLPNKWNVAEETLVSTSVPAKDDFSVFDVQYVRTPERYVEVTFTQALKKDQVLDGLAYIEDNVSKLVSVEGNKLRLYPDQNRNGDLKVVLKKEIQSTSGTLLAKDETREIRENDGCPDVRFMGDGVIIPQSDKLHVPFQAIALKGVVVRVVKIGEQNIGQFLQTNELDGTAELMRLGRLITRQVIF
;
A
#
# COMPACT_ATOMS: atom_id res chain seq x y z
N GLU A 1 -0.08 6.69 -17.62
CA GLU A 1 1.07 6.09 -16.94
C GLU A 1 0.55 5.08 -15.92
N VAL A 2 1.24 3.93 -15.82
CA VAL A 2 0.93 2.86 -14.85
C VAL A 2 2.18 2.62 -14.02
N LYS A 3 2.01 2.41 -12.71
CA LYS A 3 3.07 2.01 -11.78
C LYS A 3 2.56 0.90 -10.88
N ALA A 4 3.44 -0.02 -10.53
CA ALA A 4 3.13 -1.09 -9.59
C ALA A 4 4.15 -1.12 -8.45
N TYR A 5 3.67 -1.48 -7.27
CA TYR A 5 4.47 -1.59 -6.05
C TYR A 5 4.08 -2.88 -5.33
N LEU A 6 5.05 -3.61 -4.81
CA LEU A 6 4.75 -4.68 -3.87
C LEU A 6 4.19 -4.05 -2.58
N SER A 7 2.97 -4.36 -2.25
CA SER A 7 2.29 -3.83 -1.06
C SER A 7 2.53 -4.71 0.17
N SER A 8 2.40 -6.03 0.01
CA SER A 8 2.66 -6.97 1.10
C SER A 8 2.96 -8.38 0.59
N LEU A 9 3.68 -9.13 1.45
CA LEU A 9 3.81 -10.58 1.37
C LEU A 9 3.09 -11.16 2.58
N GLU A 10 2.16 -12.07 2.35
CA GLU A 10 1.36 -12.70 3.40
C GLU A 10 1.45 -14.22 3.29
N MET A 11 1.31 -14.90 4.42
CA MET A 11 1.14 -16.35 4.41
C MET A 11 -0.24 -16.68 3.84
N ASN A 12 -0.31 -17.64 2.91
CA ASN A 12 -1.60 -18.06 2.35
C ASN A 12 -2.46 -18.72 3.44
N PRO A 13 -3.68 -18.23 3.71
CA PRO A 13 -4.52 -18.78 4.79
C PRO A 13 -4.93 -20.24 4.56
N SER A 14 -5.11 -20.63 3.29
CA SER A 14 -5.52 -21.98 2.90
C SER A 14 -4.35 -22.95 2.78
N ASN A 15 -3.13 -22.43 2.58
CA ASN A 15 -1.90 -23.19 2.48
C ASN A 15 -0.75 -22.43 3.15
N PRO A 16 -0.60 -22.54 4.48
CA PRO A 16 0.39 -21.76 5.25
C PRO A 16 1.86 -22.00 4.86
N GLY A 17 2.12 -22.94 3.97
CA GLY A 17 3.45 -23.18 3.38
C GLY A 17 3.76 -22.29 2.17
N ASN A 18 2.77 -21.57 1.64
CA ASN A 18 2.90 -20.72 0.46
C ASN A 18 2.59 -19.26 0.79
N TYR A 19 2.88 -18.36 -0.15
CA TYR A 19 2.67 -16.93 0.00
C TYR A 19 1.52 -16.39 -0.87
N ASN A 20 0.94 -15.29 -0.43
CA ASN A 20 0.19 -14.37 -1.25
C ASN A 20 1.00 -13.09 -1.43
N LEU A 21 1.15 -12.62 -2.66
CA LEU A 21 1.80 -11.37 -2.99
C LEU A 21 0.73 -10.35 -3.38
N ASN A 22 0.67 -9.24 -2.66
CA ASN A 22 -0.26 -8.15 -2.95
C ASN A 22 0.49 -7.00 -3.62
N TYR A 23 0.02 -6.60 -4.78
CA TYR A 23 0.58 -5.49 -5.55
C TYR A 23 -0.41 -4.35 -5.63
N LEU A 24 0.04 -3.15 -5.30
CA LEU A 24 -0.68 -1.92 -5.57
C LEU A 24 -0.33 -1.44 -6.98
N VAL A 25 -1.33 -1.35 -7.84
CA VAL A 25 -1.22 -0.82 -9.20
C VAL A 25 -1.92 0.54 -9.25
N LEU A 26 -1.18 1.55 -9.66
CA LEU A 26 -1.65 2.93 -9.76
C LEU A 26 -1.68 3.38 -11.22
N THR A 27 -2.76 4.02 -11.61
CA THR A 27 -2.91 4.65 -12.92
C THR A 27 -2.97 6.18 -12.80
N SER A 28 -2.39 6.90 -13.77
CA SER A 28 -2.42 8.37 -13.79
C SER A 28 -3.84 8.92 -13.94
N ASP A 29 -4.67 8.22 -14.68
CA ASP A 29 -6.04 8.59 -14.95
C ASP A 29 -6.98 7.46 -14.48
N ARG A 30 -8.26 7.80 -14.37
CA ARG A 30 -9.30 6.82 -14.03
C ARG A 30 -9.44 5.80 -15.16
N GLU A 31 -9.27 4.53 -14.82
CA GLU A 31 -9.37 3.42 -15.76
C GLU A 31 -10.49 2.45 -15.35
N LEU A 32 -11.05 1.78 -16.35
CA LEU A 32 -12.02 0.72 -16.09
C LEU A 32 -11.31 -0.54 -15.58
N PRO A 33 -11.91 -1.29 -14.64
CA PRO A 33 -11.36 -2.56 -14.16
C PRO A 33 -10.85 -3.47 -15.28
N ALA A 34 -11.69 -3.74 -16.27
CA ALA A 34 -11.35 -4.61 -17.39
C ALA A 34 -10.16 -4.10 -18.23
N THR A 35 -9.95 -2.78 -18.30
CA THR A 35 -8.78 -2.20 -18.99
C THR A 35 -7.50 -2.51 -18.21
N VAL A 36 -7.51 -2.30 -16.90
CA VAL A 36 -6.35 -2.55 -16.03
C VAL A 36 -5.98 -4.03 -16.02
N GLU A 37 -6.97 -4.92 -15.90
CA GLU A 37 -6.78 -6.38 -15.91
C GLU A 37 -6.22 -6.91 -17.25
N GLN A 38 -6.53 -6.26 -18.36
CA GLN A 38 -5.97 -6.58 -19.67
C GLN A 38 -4.59 -5.99 -19.90
N LEU A 39 -4.28 -4.87 -19.24
CA LEU A 39 -3.04 -4.13 -19.44
C LEU A 39 -1.90 -4.63 -18.54
N VAL A 40 -2.21 -5.06 -17.33
CA VAL A 40 -1.21 -5.43 -16.33
C VAL A 40 -1.46 -6.87 -15.87
N GLY A 41 -0.40 -7.63 -15.84
CA GLY A 41 -0.47 -9.01 -15.36
C GLY A 41 0.91 -9.58 -15.01
N PRO A 42 0.94 -10.74 -14.35
CA PRO A 42 2.19 -11.43 -14.07
C PRO A 42 2.80 -12.02 -15.33
N SER A 43 4.10 -11.87 -15.51
CA SER A 43 4.85 -12.44 -16.64
C SER A 43 4.87 -13.96 -16.66
N SER A 44 4.67 -14.60 -15.52
CA SER A 44 4.69 -16.06 -15.34
C SER A 44 3.35 -16.76 -15.66
N GLY A 45 2.34 -16.04 -16.14
CA GLY A 45 1.00 -16.60 -16.38
C GLY A 45 0.24 -17.01 -15.12
N LEU A 46 0.69 -16.59 -13.95
CA LEU A 46 -0.01 -16.77 -12.68
C LEU A 46 -1.36 -16.08 -12.74
N LYS A 47 -2.36 -16.68 -12.11
CA LYS A 47 -3.66 -16.06 -11.97
C LYS A 47 -3.69 -15.21 -10.70
N GLY A 48 -4.30 -14.04 -10.80
CA GLY A 48 -4.48 -13.16 -9.66
C GLY A 48 -5.93 -12.74 -9.48
N VAL A 49 -6.23 -12.25 -8.30
CA VAL A 49 -7.52 -11.68 -7.93
C VAL A 49 -7.36 -10.17 -7.85
N TRP A 50 -8.21 -9.45 -8.59
CA TRP A 50 -8.20 -8.01 -8.61
C TRP A 50 -9.25 -7.40 -7.67
N GLN A 51 -8.86 -6.31 -7.04
CA GLN A 51 -9.76 -5.40 -6.32
C GLN A 51 -9.51 -3.98 -6.82
N HIS A 52 -10.58 -3.28 -7.18
CA HIS A 52 -10.49 -1.94 -7.76
C HIS A 52 -11.07 -0.90 -6.82
N GLY A 53 -10.31 0.17 -6.60
CA GLY A 53 -10.77 1.31 -5.83
C GLY A 53 -11.87 2.09 -6.58
N ALA A 54 -12.80 2.67 -5.83
CA ALA A 54 -13.91 3.46 -6.39
C ALA A 54 -13.43 4.68 -7.22
N ASP A 55 -12.22 5.17 -6.93
CA ASP A 55 -11.58 6.25 -7.68
C ASP A 55 -11.15 5.83 -9.10
N GLY A 56 -11.08 4.52 -9.37
CA GLY A 56 -10.61 3.95 -10.64
C GLY A 56 -9.13 4.21 -10.93
N LYS A 57 -8.33 4.54 -9.91
CA LYS A 57 -6.89 4.82 -10.02
C LYS A 57 -6.03 3.92 -9.18
N LYS A 58 -6.60 3.36 -8.11
CA LYS A 58 -5.94 2.41 -7.22
C LYS A 58 -6.54 1.04 -7.46
N HIS A 59 -5.68 0.08 -7.75
CA HIS A 59 -6.06 -1.30 -7.99
C HIS A 59 -5.12 -2.20 -7.22
N VAL A 60 -5.63 -3.26 -6.61
CA VAL A 60 -4.83 -4.26 -5.91
C VAL A 60 -4.93 -5.58 -6.66
N LEU A 61 -3.78 -6.14 -6.99
CA LEU A 61 -3.66 -7.48 -7.54
C LEU A 61 -3.07 -8.39 -6.48
N THR A 62 -3.80 -9.42 -6.11
CA THR A 62 -3.33 -10.48 -5.22
C THR A 62 -2.97 -11.72 -6.05
N LEU A 63 -1.71 -12.11 -6.05
CA LEU A 63 -1.25 -13.38 -6.58
C LEU A 63 -1.22 -14.39 -5.44
N GLU A 64 -2.05 -15.43 -5.55
CA GLU A 64 -2.23 -16.39 -4.46
C GLU A 64 -1.39 -17.64 -4.64
N ASN A 65 -1.09 -18.28 -3.53
CA ASN A 65 -0.50 -19.62 -3.48
C ASN A 65 0.89 -19.73 -4.15
N ILE A 66 1.70 -18.70 -4.01
CA ILE A 66 3.07 -18.68 -4.54
C ILE A 66 3.96 -19.61 -3.72
N VAL A 67 4.62 -20.55 -4.40
CA VAL A 67 5.50 -21.54 -3.76
C VAL A 67 6.81 -20.87 -3.31
N PRO A 68 7.26 -21.07 -2.06
CA PRO A 68 8.55 -20.56 -1.58
C PRO A 68 9.72 -21.02 -2.45
N GLY A 69 10.65 -20.11 -2.74
CA GLY A 69 11.81 -20.40 -3.58
C GLY A 69 11.50 -20.60 -5.06
N SER A 70 10.27 -20.26 -5.50
CA SER A 70 9.95 -20.18 -6.92
C SER A 70 10.75 -19.07 -7.60
N GLU A 71 10.72 -19.09 -8.93
CA GLU A 71 11.33 -18.01 -9.72
C GLU A 71 10.77 -16.64 -9.35
N GLU A 72 11.51 -15.60 -9.68
CA GLU A 72 11.11 -14.21 -9.50
C GLU A 72 9.72 -13.95 -10.12
N VAL A 73 8.84 -13.34 -9.36
CA VAL A 73 7.51 -12.94 -9.82
C VAL A 73 7.55 -11.49 -10.27
N SER A 74 7.27 -11.26 -11.53
CA SER A 74 7.22 -9.91 -12.09
C SER A 74 5.82 -9.53 -12.53
N LEU A 75 5.44 -8.28 -12.32
CA LEU A 75 4.30 -7.66 -12.98
C LEU A 75 4.79 -6.81 -14.15
N SER A 76 4.14 -6.96 -15.28
CA SER A 76 4.47 -6.23 -16.50
C SER A 76 3.24 -5.61 -17.13
N VAL A 77 3.47 -4.53 -17.88
CA VAL A 77 2.51 -4.08 -18.90
C VAL A 77 2.52 -5.12 -20.02
N LEU A 78 1.36 -5.71 -20.30
CA LEU A 78 1.23 -6.76 -21.29
C LEU A 78 1.05 -6.15 -22.69
N PRO A 79 1.68 -6.73 -23.73
CA PRO A 79 1.39 -6.37 -25.11
C PRO A 79 -0.11 -6.61 -25.38
N ASN A 80 -0.81 -5.61 -25.77
CA ASN A 80 -2.24 -5.68 -26.00
C ASN A 80 -2.64 -4.94 -27.29
N LYS A 81 -3.95 -4.93 -27.58
CA LYS A 81 -4.54 -4.22 -28.73
C LYS A 81 -4.29 -2.71 -28.77
N TRP A 82 -3.78 -2.12 -27.69
CA TRP A 82 -3.45 -0.69 -27.59
C TRP A 82 -2.06 -0.35 -28.11
N ASN A 83 -1.33 -1.35 -28.63
CA ASN A 83 0.04 -1.19 -29.13
C ASN A 83 1.01 -0.60 -28.11
N VAL A 84 0.84 -0.99 -26.85
CA VAL A 84 1.74 -0.63 -25.76
C VAL A 84 2.90 -1.62 -25.73
N ALA A 85 4.12 -1.14 -25.55
CA ALA A 85 5.28 -2.01 -25.38
C ALA A 85 5.20 -2.76 -24.05
N GLU A 86 5.70 -4.00 -24.03
CA GLU A 86 5.87 -4.75 -22.80
C GLU A 86 6.90 -4.05 -21.92
N GLU A 87 6.56 -3.81 -20.67
CA GLU A 87 7.42 -3.16 -19.69
C GLU A 87 7.24 -3.83 -18.34
N THR A 88 8.33 -4.25 -17.70
CA THR A 88 8.30 -4.77 -16.34
C THR A 88 8.12 -3.61 -15.36
N LEU A 89 7.03 -3.65 -14.60
CA LEU A 89 6.68 -2.62 -13.62
C LEU A 89 7.36 -2.86 -12.27
N VAL A 90 7.36 -4.11 -11.82
CA VAL A 90 7.96 -4.52 -10.55
C VAL A 90 8.34 -6.00 -10.61
N SER A 91 9.48 -6.33 -10.01
CA SER A 91 9.95 -7.70 -9.81
C SER A 91 10.10 -8.01 -8.33
N THR A 92 9.72 -9.21 -7.94
CA THR A 92 9.74 -9.67 -6.54
C THR A 92 10.40 -11.04 -6.46
N SER A 93 11.51 -11.12 -5.73
CA SER A 93 12.14 -12.40 -5.40
C SER A 93 11.32 -13.11 -4.34
N VAL A 94 10.96 -14.36 -4.59
CA VAL A 94 10.17 -15.17 -3.66
C VAL A 94 11.11 -15.86 -2.67
N PRO A 95 10.98 -15.61 -1.35
CA PRO A 95 11.84 -16.22 -0.35
C PRO A 95 11.78 -17.74 -0.35
N ALA A 96 12.91 -18.40 -0.09
CA ALA A 96 12.94 -19.84 0.07
C ALA A 96 12.25 -20.28 1.36
N LYS A 97 11.76 -21.53 1.42
CA LYS A 97 11.00 -22.06 2.55
C LYS A 97 11.82 -22.04 3.86
N ASP A 98 13.11 -22.30 3.75
CA ASP A 98 14.01 -22.39 4.91
C ASP A 98 14.72 -21.07 5.23
N ASP A 99 14.46 -20.01 4.43
CA ASP A 99 14.98 -18.68 4.67
C ASP A 99 14.10 -17.95 5.70
N PHE A 100 14.68 -17.66 6.87
CA PHE A 100 14.04 -16.79 7.86
C PHE A 100 14.79 -15.47 7.92
N SER A 101 14.22 -14.47 7.27
CA SER A 101 14.78 -13.14 7.12
C SER A 101 13.68 -12.09 7.17
N VAL A 102 14.09 -10.82 7.31
CA VAL A 102 13.18 -9.68 7.18
C VAL A 102 12.92 -9.45 5.71
N PHE A 103 11.65 -9.57 5.30
CA PHE A 103 11.23 -9.37 3.93
C PHE A 103 11.00 -7.88 3.64
N ASP A 104 10.24 -7.20 4.50
CA ASP A 104 9.90 -5.80 4.31
C ASP A 104 9.65 -5.09 5.65
N VAL A 105 9.82 -3.77 5.66
CA VAL A 105 9.52 -2.92 6.81
C VAL A 105 8.80 -1.67 6.33
N GLN A 106 7.57 -1.48 6.80
CA GLN A 106 6.70 -0.38 6.40
C GLN A 106 6.22 0.44 7.59
N TYR A 107 6.04 1.73 7.41
CA TYR A 107 5.40 2.60 8.39
C TYR A 107 3.93 2.84 8.02
N VAL A 108 3.04 2.19 8.75
CA VAL A 108 1.59 2.37 8.63
C VAL A 108 1.15 3.54 9.52
N ARG A 109 0.36 4.46 8.98
CA ARG A 109 -0.04 5.69 9.67
C ARG A 109 -1.54 5.78 9.97
N THR A 110 -2.34 4.94 9.36
CA THR A 110 -3.80 5.01 9.43
C THR A 110 -4.41 3.61 9.33
N PRO A 111 -5.41 3.27 10.13
CA PRO A 111 -6.05 4.08 11.17
C PRO A 111 -5.17 4.28 12.41
N GLU A 112 -4.23 3.39 12.66
CA GLU A 112 -3.26 3.45 13.75
C GLU A 112 -1.85 3.60 13.22
N ARG A 113 -0.96 4.15 14.05
CA ARG A 113 0.44 4.34 13.69
C ARG A 113 1.27 3.19 14.24
N TYR A 114 1.88 2.42 13.35
CA TYR A 114 2.81 1.36 13.71
C TYR A 114 3.83 1.11 12.61
N VAL A 115 4.95 0.52 12.97
CA VAL A 115 5.89 -0.07 12.01
C VAL A 115 5.53 -1.54 11.86
N GLU A 116 5.20 -1.96 10.65
CA GLU A 116 4.99 -3.36 10.30
C GLU A 116 6.26 -3.95 9.72
N VAL A 117 6.80 -4.96 10.39
CA VAL A 117 7.92 -5.77 9.92
C VAL A 117 7.36 -7.08 9.40
N THR A 118 7.54 -7.36 8.13
CA THR A 118 7.13 -8.61 7.50
C THR A 118 8.33 -9.54 7.40
N PHE A 119 8.19 -10.75 7.92
CA PHE A 119 9.21 -11.81 7.83
C PHE A 119 8.83 -12.82 6.75
N THR A 120 9.83 -13.57 6.28
CA THR A 120 9.63 -14.64 5.30
C THR A 120 8.91 -15.87 5.87
N GLN A 121 8.92 -16.05 7.19
CA GLN A 121 8.20 -17.13 7.88
C GLN A 121 7.37 -16.56 9.05
N ALA A 122 6.37 -17.34 9.47
CA ALA A 122 5.59 -16.98 10.67
C ALA A 122 6.49 -16.95 11.93
N LEU A 123 6.22 -15.98 12.79
CA LEU A 123 6.93 -15.82 14.05
C LEU A 123 6.38 -16.75 15.13
N LYS A 124 7.26 -17.20 16.01
CA LYS A 124 6.89 -17.94 17.21
C LYS A 124 6.09 -17.04 18.14
N LYS A 125 4.84 -17.40 18.44
CA LYS A 125 3.89 -16.55 19.19
C LYS A 125 4.30 -16.28 20.64
N ASP A 126 4.88 -17.28 21.31
CA ASP A 126 5.15 -17.22 22.76
C ASP A 126 6.59 -16.74 23.09
N GLN A 127 7.28 -16.11 22.15
CA GLN A 127 8.59 -15.55 22.41
C GLN A 127 8.50 -14.16 23.05
N VAL A 128 9.41 -13.89 23.98
CA VAL A 128 9.55 -12.55 24.57
C VAL A 128 10.32 -11.68 23.60
N LEU A 129 9.65 -10.67 23.06
CA LEU A 129 10.22 -9.75 22.06
C LEU A 129 10.77 -8.46 22.67
N ASP A 130 10.61 -8.25 23.98
CA ASP A 130 11.20 -7.10 24.68
C ASP A 130 12.74 -7.15 24.56
N GLY A 131 13.32 -6.09 24.02
CA GLY A 131 14.75 -6.00 23.72
C GLY A 131 15.21 -6.75 22.47
N LEU A 132 14.35 -7.59 21.84
CA LEU A 132 14.65 -8.27 20.57
C LEU A 132 14.15 -7.50 19.35
N ALA A 133 13.02 -6.81 19.49
CA ALA A 133 12.45 -5.99 18.42
C ALA A 133 11.95 -4.67 19.01
N TYR A 134 12.51 -3.55 18.55
CA TYR A 134 12.15 -2.24 19.09
C TYR A 134 12.47 -1.11 18.11
N ILE A 135 11.82 0.04 18.36
CA ILE A 135 12.17 1.31 17.72
C ILE A 135 13.20 2.01 18.63
N GLU A 136 14.33 2.42 18.08
CA GLU A 136 15.40 3.12 18.82
C GLU A 136 14.84 4.43 19.42
N ASP A 137 15.23 4.74 20.65
CA ASP A 137 14.77 5.91 21.42
C ASP A 137 13.24 6.00 21.61
N ASN A 138 12.53 4.88 21.57
CA ASN A 138 11.11 4.79 21.82
C ASN A 138 10.84 4.29 23.24
N VAL A 139 9.98 4.98 23.98
CA VAL A 139 9.60 4.58 25.36
C VAL A 139 8.57 3.45 25.31
N SER A 140 7.67 3.49 24.32
CA SER A 140 6.68 2.43 24.13
C SER A 140 7.34 1.13 23.70
N LYS A 141 7.04 0.06 24.43
CA LYS A 141 7.48 -1.31 24.10
C LYS A 141 6.31 -2.17 23.62
N LEU A 142 5.24 -1.53 23.17
CA LEU A 142 4.08 -2.25 22.69
C LEU A 142 4.41 -2.94 21.36
N VAL A 143 4.21 -4.24 21.35
CA VAL A 143 4.51 -5.12 20.22
C VAL A 143 3.34 -6.07 20.00
N SER A 144 2.95 -6.32 18.77
CA SER A 144 1.99 -7.38 18.43
C SER A 144 2.53 -8.25 17.30
N VAL A 145 2.16 -9.54 17.32
CA VAL A 145 2.57 -10.53 16.32
C VAL A 145 1.34 -11.16 15.70
N GLU A 146 1.28 -11.15 14.39
CA GLU A 146 0.23 -11.78 13.61
C GLU A 146 0.84 -12.54 12.41
N GLY A 147 0.90 -13.87 12.52
CA GLY A 147 1.52 -14.70 11.48
C GLY A 147 3.00 -14.37 11.28
N ASN A 148 3.36 -13.87 10.10
CA ASN A 148 4.71 -13.43 9.76
C ASN A 148 4.92 -11.92 9.92
N LYS A 149 3.97 -11.22 10.55
CA LYS A 149 4.01 -9.77 10.74
C LYS A 149 4.24 -9.43 12.22
N LEU A 150 5.15 -8.49 12.43
CA LEU A 150 5.45 -7.89 13.73
C LEU A 150 5.12 -6.41 13.66
N ARG A 151 4.29 -5.91 14.58
CA ARG A 151 3.95 -4.49 14.66
C ARG A 151 4.59 -3.86 15.88
N LEU A 152 5.32 -2.79 15.67
CA LEU A 152 5.96 -1.97 16.68
C LEU A 152 5.27 -0.61 16.72
N TYR A 153 4.84 -0.18 17.90
CA TYR A 153 4.08 1.06 18.04
C TYR A 153 5.00 2.19 18.52
N PRO A 154 5.20 3.22 17.70
CA PRO A 154 5.97 4.39 18.09
C PRO A 154 5.22 5.21 19.15
N ASP A 155 5.96 6.00 19.93
CA ASP A 155 5.37 6.95 20.86
C ASP A 155 4.45 7.93 20.12
N GLN A 156 3.32 8.31 20.77
CA GLN A 156 2.27 9.11 20.11
C GLN A 156 2.76 10.43 19.53
N ASN A 157 3.74 11.06 20.16
CA ASN A 157 4.27 12.37 19.75
C ASN A 157 5.54 12.27 18.90
N ARG A 158 5.96 11.07 18.53
CA ARG A 158 7.17 10.89 17.73
C ARG A 158 6.85 11.14 16.25
N ASN A 159 7.56 12.09 15.66
CA ASN A 159 7.52 12.42 14.24
C ASN A 159 8.93 12.24 13.65
N GLY A 160 9.01 12.15 12.33
CA GLY A 160 10.25 11.99 11.60
C GLY A 160 10.68 10.54 11.41
N ASP A 161 11.94 10.38 11.04
CA ASP A 161 12.52 9.08 10.70
C ASP A 161 12.59 8.17 11.91
N LEU A 162 12.32 6.90 11.70
CA LEU A 162 12.34 5.85 12.71
C LEU A 162 13.46 4.87 12.40
N LYS A 163 14.08 4.34 13.45
CA LYS A 163 15.08 3.29 13.33
C LYS A 163 14.62 2.06 14.09
N VAL A 164 14.39 0.99 13.35
CA VAL A 164 13.92 -0.30 13.87
C VAL A 164 15.11 -1.23 14.03
N VAL A 165 15.22 -1.82 15.20
CA VAL A 165 16.27 -2.80 15.53
C VAL A 165 15.62 -4.16 15.76
N LEU A 166 16.15 -5.17 15.09
CA LEU A 166 15.71 -6.56 15.14
C LEU A 166 16.92 -7.43 15.49
N LYS A 167 16.85 -8.17 16.57
CA LYS A 167 17.92 -9.04 17.04
C LYS A 167 17.84 -10.43 16.44
N LYS A 168 19.00 -11.05 16.23
CA LYS A 168 19.12 -12.39 15.64
C LYS A 168 18.42 -13.50 16.45
N GLU A 169 18.14 -13.27 17.71
CA GLU A 169 17.44 -14.21 18.61
C GLU A 169 15.94 -14.34 18.32
N ILE A 170 15.38 -13.53 17.43
CA ILE A 170 13.98 -13.67 16.99
C ILE A 170 13.84 -15.02 16.28
N GLN A 171 12.79 -15.77 16.66
CA GLN A 171 12.51 -17.13 16.17
C GLN A 171 11.27 -17.20 15.30
N SER A 172 11.37 -18.00 14.24
CA SER A 172 10.20 -18.46 13.48
C SER A 172 9.47 -19.60 14.20
N THR A 173 8.28 -19.95 13.73
CA THR A 173 7.53 -21.14 14.22
C THR A 173 8.28 -22.43 14.02
N SER A 174 9.17 -22.54 13.04
CA SER A 174 10.06 -23.69 12.81
C SER A 174 11.26 -23.74 13.77
N GLY A 175 11.47 -22.70 14.58
CA GLY A 175 12.61 -22.57 15.49
C GLY A 175 13.86 -21.97 14.83
N THR A 176 13.80 -21.60 13.57
CA THR A 176 14.89 -20.92 12.85
C THR A 176 15.07 -19.51 13.41
N LEU A 177 16.33 -19.11 13.63
CA LEU A 177 16.71 -17.76 14.08
C LEU A 177 17.02 -16.86 12.90
N LEU A 178 16.94 -15.53 13.09
CA LEU A 178 17.48 -14.59 12.11
C LEU A 178 18.99 -14.82 11.95
N ALA A 179 19.49 -14.70 10.74
CA ALA A 179 20.90 -14.91 10.42
C ALA A 179 21.83 -13.90 11.12
N LYS A 180 21.36 -12.69 11.36
CA LYS A 180 22.10 -11.58 11.97
C LYS A 180 21.14 -10.54 12.56
N ASP A 181 21.70 -9.66 13.40
CA ASP A 181 20.99 -8.44 13.81
C ASP A 181 20.70 -7.57 12.59
N GLU A 182 19.48 -7.04 12.49
CA GLU A 182 19.10 -6.12 11.44
C GLU A 182 18.68 -4.77 12.01
N THR A 183 19.07 -3.72 11.32
CA THR A 183 18.62 -2.37 11.61
C THR A 183 18.08 -1.76 10.33
N ARG A 184 16.87 -1.19 10.41
CA ARG A 184 16.21 -0.55 9.28
C ARG A 184 15.86 0.89 9.64
N GLU A 185 16.28 1.81 8.80
CA GLU A 185 15.85 3.21 8.88
C GLU A 185 14.62 3.39 7.99
N ILE A 186 13.57 3.95 8.56
CA ILE A 186 12.32 4.23 7.89
C ILE A 186 12.14 5.74 7.89
N ARG A 187 12.15 6.34 6.73
CA ARG A 187 11.91 7.77 6.59
C ARG A 187 10.43 8.08 6.69
N GLU A 188 10.11 9.27 7.15
CA GLU A 188 8.72 9.70 7.30
C GLU A 188 7.92 9.61 5.97
N ASN A 189 8.59 9.74 4.84
CA ASN A 189 7.98 9.67 3.52
C ASN A 189 8.14 8.32 2.79
N ASP A 190 8.72 7.31 3.46
CA ASP A 190 8.83 5.98 2.87
C ASP A 190 7.44 5.30 2.89
N GLY A 191 7.13 4.59 1.81
CA GLY A 191 5.89 3.83 1.65
C GLY A 191 5.34 3.89 0.22
N CYS A 192 4.23 3.21 -0.01
CA CYS A 192 3.51 3.31 -1.28
C CYS A 192 2.95 4.72 -1.46
N PRO A 193 3.03 5.28 -2.68
CA PRO A 193 2.45 6.58 -2.97
C PRO A 193 0.96 6.63 -2.62
N ASP A 194 0.57 7.60 -1.82
CA ASP A 194 -0.81 7.79 -1.41
C ASP A 194 -1.17 9.27 -1.28
N VAL A 195 -2.44 9.59 -1.55
CA VAL A 195 -3.04 10.88 -1.27
C VAL A 195 -4.44 10.69 -0.72
N ARG A 196 -4.76 11.36 0.38
CA ARG A 196 -6.09 11.29 1.00
C ARG A 196 -6.47 12.60 1.63
N PHE A 197 -7.75 12.91 1.64
CA PHE A 197 -8.28 14.01 2.42
C PHE A 197 -8.22 13.67 3.92
N MET A 198 -7.97 14.69 4.74
CA MET A 198 -7.98 14.56 6.19
C MET A 198 -9.36 14.93 6.71
N GLY A 199 -10.05 13.98 7.35
CA GLY A 199 -11.41 14.11 7.85
C GLY A 199 -12.46 13.39 6.98
N ASP A 200 -13.55 13.00 7.64
CA ASP A 200 -14.61 12.19 7.04
C ASP A 200 -15.82 13.04 6.56
N GLY A 201 -15.68 14.36 6.56
CA GLY A 201 -16.76 15.27 6.22
C GLY A 201 -16.80 15.61 4.73
N VAL A 202 -17.99 15.46 4.13
CA VAL A 202 -18.29 15.91 2.75
C VAL A 202 -18.80 17.35 2.68
N ILE A 203 -19.09 17.97 3.84
CA ILE A 203 -19.62 19.33 3.95
C ILE A 203 -18.62 20.21 4.68
N ILE A 204 -18.18 21.26 4.02
CA ILE A 204 -17.32 22.28 4.61
C ILE A 204 -18.20 23.49 4.91
N PRO A 205 -18.30 23.95 6.19
CA PRO A 205 -19.05 25.13 6.53
C PRO A 205 -18.54 26.37 5.77
N GLN A 206 -19.44 27.25 5.39
CA GLN A 206 -19.07 28.48 4.71
C GLN A 206 -18.24 29.36 5.67
N SER A 207 -17.03 29.67 5.23
CA SER A 207 -16.11 30.56 5.98
C SER A 207 -15.33 31.41 4.98
N ASP A 208 -14.75 32.50 5.47
CA ASP A 208 -13.94 33.42 4.67
C ASP A 208 -12.66 32.78 4.13
N LYS A 209 -12.24 31.67 4.75
CA LYS A 209 -11.08 30.86 4.32
C LYS A 209 -11.47 29.38 4.32
N LEU A 210 -11.75 28.87 3.13
CA LEU A 210 -12.00 27.42 2.95
C LEU A 210 -10.66 26.69 2.84
N HIS A 211 -10.42 25.77 3.76
CA HIS A 211 -9.26 24.89 3.75
C HIS A 211 -9.73 23.44 3.64
N VAL A 212 -9.15 22.71 2.68
CA VAL A 212 -9.36 21.28 2.52
C VAL A 212 -8.01 20.60 2.81
N PRO A 213 -7.81 20.11 4.04
CA PRO A 213 -6.57 19.45 4.39
C PRO A 213 -6.48 18.09 3.71
N PHE A 214 -5.30 17.77 3.17
CA PHE A 214 -5.00 16.47 2.64
C PHE A 214 -3.59 16.03 3.04
N GLN A 215 -3.36 14.73 3.07
CA GLN A 215 -2.06 14.12 3.30
C GLN A 215 -1.57 13.49 2.00
N ALA A 216 -0.32 13.73 1.65
CA ALA A 216 0.38 13.08 0.54
C ALA A 216 1.60 12.32 1.09
N ILE A 217 1.80 11.09 0.64
CA ILE A 217 2.90 10.21 1.05
C ILE A 217 3.64 9.76 -0.20
N ALA A 218 4.97 9.80 -0.17
CA ALA A 218 5.86 9.36 -1.25
C ALA A 218 5.53 9.96 -2.64
N LEU A 219 4.99 11.18 -2.68
CA LEU A 219 4.63 11.91 -3.89
C LEU A 219 5.47 13.18 -4.04
N LYS A 220 5.95 13.46 -5.24
CA LYS A 220 6.66 14.70 -5.56
C LYS A 220 5.72 15.89 -5.74
N GLY A 221 4.45 15.63 -6.01
CA GLY A 221 3.45 16.65 -6.18
C GLY A 221 2.06 16.05 -6.37
N VAL A 222 1.04 16.85 -6.06
CA VAL A 222 -0.38 16.47 -6.17
C VAL A 222 -1.08 17.45 -7.10
N VAL A 223 -1.82 16.94 -8.09
CA VAL A 223 -2.67 17.75 -8.96
C VAL A 223 -4.03 17.93 -8.30
N VAL A 224 -4.31 19.14 -7.85
CA VAL A 224 -5.63 19.52 -7.31
C VAL A 224 -6.48 20.11 -8.42
N ARG A 225 -7.70 19.57 -8.59
CA ARG A 225 -8.71 20.10 -9.50
C ARG A 225 -9.95 20.47 -8.71
N VAL A 226 -10.44 21.69 -8.87
CA VAL A 226 -11.70 22.15 -8.28
C VAL A 226 -12.73 22.24 -9.39
N VAL A 227 -13.81 21.48 -9.27
CA VAL A 227 -14.89 21.42 -10.24
C VAL A 227 -16.16 21.91 -9.55
N LYS A 228 -16.80 22.92 -10.10
CA LYS A 228 -18.11 23.44 -9.62
C LYS A 228 -19.23 22.73 -10.36
N ILE A 229 -20.13 22.11 -9.62
CA ILE A 229 -21.38 21.57 -10.16
C ILE A 229 -22.46 22.65 -10.02
N GLY A 230 -23.11 23.02 -11.14
CA GLY A 230 -24.19 23.98 -11.12
C GLY A 230 -25.45 23.38 -10.48
N GLU A 231 -26.28 24.21 -9.86
CA GLU A 231 -27.51 23.79 -9.17
C GLU A 231 -28.41 22.90 -10.06
N GLN A 232 -28.53 23.23 -11.36
CA GLN A 232 -29.29 22.48 -12.34
C GLN A 232 -28.76 21.06 -12.59
N ASN A 233 -27.48 20.80 -12.28
CA ASN A 233 -26.82 19.51 -12.54
C ASN A 233 -26.67 18.66 -11.27
N ILE A 234 -27.00 19.22 -10.08
CA ILE A 234 -26.87 18.49 -8.80
C ILE A 234 -27.72 17.23 -8.80
N GLY A 235 -28.97 17.31 -9.27
CA GLY A 235 -29.86 16.14 -9.35
C GLY A 235 -29.29 15.03 -10.23
N GLN A 236 -28.69 15.37 -11.36
CA GLN A 236 -28.06 14.41 -12.25
C GLN A 236 -26.75 13.86 -11.66
N PHE A 237 -25.99 14.68 -10.96
CA PHE A 237 -24.78 14.23 -10.26
C PHE A 237 -25.10 13.18 -9.18
N LEU A 238 -26.14 13.40 -8.38
CA LEU A 238 -26.55 12.51 -7.29
C LEU A 238 -27.23 11.21 -7.78
N GLN A 239 -27.61 11.12 -9.06
CA GLN A 239 -28.06 9.86 -9.64
C GLN A 239 -26.95 8.83 -9.84
N THR A 240 -25.72 9.29 -10.04
CA THR A 240 -24.57 8.45 -10.34
C THR A 240 -23.47 8.51 -9.26
N ASN A 241 -23.61 9.42 -8.32
CA ASN A 241 -22.61 9.64 -7.27
C ASN A 241 -23.28 9.82 -5.91
N GLU A 242 -22.55 9.47 -4.87
CA GLU A 242 -22.75 10.03 -3.52
C GLU A 242 -22.11 11.42 -3.44
N LEU A 243 -22.24 12.13 -2.32
CA LEU A 243 -21.75 13.51 -2.17
C LEU A 243 -20.23 13.65 -2.37
N ASP A 244 -19.47 12.60 -2.10
CA ASP A 244 -18.01 12.50 -2.29
C ASP A 244 -17.63 11.83 -3.63
N GLY A 245 -18.60 11.46 -4.43
CA GLY A 245 -18.39 10.77 -5.70
C GLY A 245 -17.67 11.62 -6.75
N THR A 246 -16.93 10.97 -7.63
CA THR A 246 -16.12 11.62 -8.67
C THR A 246 -16.52 11.24 -10.09
N ALA A 247 -17.55 10.40 -10.25
CA ALA A 247 -17.99 9.95 -11.56
C ALA A 247 -18.53 11.12 -12.39
N GLU A 248 -18.11 11.19 -13.64
CA GLU A 248 -18.56 12.18 -14.63
C GLU A 248 -18.41 13.66 -14.23
N LEU A 249 -17.57 13.97 -13.22
CA LEU A 249 -17.37 15.35 -12.74
C LEU A 249 -17.09 16.35 -13.86
N MET A 250 -16.29 15.97 -14.85
CA MET A 250 -15.95 16.86 -15.97
C MET A 250 -17.07 17.05 -16.97
N ARG A 251 -18.05 16.13 -17.01
CA ARG A 251 -19.25 16.25 -17.86
C ARG A 251 -20.32 17.10 -17.21
N LEU A 252 -20.49 16.96 -15.89
CA LEU A 252 -21.58 17.60 -15.13
C LEU A 252 -21.16 18.94 -14.51
N GLY A 253 -19.86 19.16 -14.37
CA GLY A 253 -19.31 20.32 -13.71
C GLY A 253 -18.40 21.18 -14.60
N ARG A 254 -18.09 22.37 -14.09
CA ARG A 254 -17.15 23.30 -14.73
C ARG A 254 -15.85 23.31 -13.92
N LEU A 255 -14.72 23.04 -14.57
CA LEU A 255 -13.41 23.17 -13.96
C LEU A 255 -13.15 24.64 -13.57
N ILE A 256 -12.95 24.90 -12.31
CA ILE A 256 -12.65 26.24 -11.77
C ILE A 256 -11.14 26.46 -11.69
N THR A 257 -10.41 25.48 -11.17
CA THR A 257 -8.95 25.59 -11.09
C THR A 257 -8.30 24.22 -11.22
N ARG A 258 -7.07 24.23 -11.72
CA ARG A 258 -6.15 23.09 -11.72
C ARG A 258 -4.80 23.60 -11.26
N GLN A 259 -4.31 23.07 -10.15
CA GLN A 259 -3.04 23.46 -9.56
C GLN A 259 -2.21 22.23 -9.21
N VAL A 260 -0.89 22.35 -9.35
CA VAL A 260 0.06 21.35 -8.83
C VAL A 260 0.62 21.90 -7.53
N ILE A 261 0.54 21.09 -6.47
CA ILE A 261 1.11 21.38 -5.15
C ILE A 261 2.30 20.42 -4.98
N PHE A 262 3.48 20.96 -4.65
CA PHE A 262 4.73 20.23 -4.44
C PHE A 262 5.06 20.17 -2.95
#